data_8e56e7c260505755161a83b03d88919f
#
_entry.id   8e56e7c260505755161a83b03d88919f
#
_cell.length_a   1.000
_cell.length_b   1.000
_cell.length_c   1.000
_cell.angle_alpha   90.00
_cell.angle_beta   90.00
_cell.angle_gamma   90.00
#
_symmetry.space_group_name_H-M   'P 1'
#
loop_
_entity.id
_entity.type
_entity.pdbx_description
1 polymer ?
#
loop_
_entity_poly.entity_id
_entity_poly.type
_entity_poly.pdbx_seq_one_letter_code
_entity_poly.pdbx_strand_id
1 'polypeptide(L)'
;MANKTDFQVVDISMKITNQLPKVIITDELMVTVNNRKNNILNIQAMAQEFEKKKEDEMAFMTKGLEMLVGASATAKIEEMDLPLPEYKMLYETIMGVAIGTYGEEQTPSR
;
A
#
# COMPACT_ATOMS: atom_id res chain seq x y z
N MET A 1 -11.70 43.95 4.03
CA MET A 1 -11.34 43.53 4.16
C MET A 1 -11.14 42.88 4.04
N ALA A 2 -11.18 42.89 4.14
CA ALA A 2 -10.81 42.25 4.15
C ALA A 2 -10.57 41.71 4.31
N ASN A 3 -10.56 41.71 4.45
CA ASN A 3 -10.21 41.32 4.66
C ASN A 3 -9.98 40.77 4.65
N LYS A 4 -9.94 40.98 4.58
CA LYS A 4 -9.60 40.54 4.60
C LYS A 4 -9.24 39.71 4.64
N THR A 5 -9.57 39.48 5.24
CA THR A 5 -9.13 38.83 5.19
C THR A 5 -8.65 38.42 4.17
N ASP A 6 -8.04 38.45 4.10
CA ASP A 6 -7.47 38.14 3.02
C ASP A 6 -7.08 36.83 2.83
N PHE A 7 -7.05 35.92 3.71
CA PHE A 7 -6.69 34.55 3.50
C PHE A 7 -7.92 33.72 3.63
N GLN A 8 -7.86 32.59 3.02
CA GLN A 8 -8.92 31.64 2.97
C GLN A 8 -8.66 30.56 4.00
N VAL A 9 -9.66 30.19 4.74
CA VAL A 9 -9.54 29.07 5.68
C VAL A 9 -10.15 27.85 5.04
N VAL A 10 -9.36 26.80 4.91
CA VAL A 10 -9.84 25.56 4.32
C VAL A 10 -9.77 24.47 5.39
N ASP A 11 -10.89 23.84 5.64
CA ASP A 11 -10.98 22.84 6.69
C ASP A 11 -11.08 21.47 6.05
N ILE A 12 -10.05 20.64 6.24
CA ILE A 12 -10.04 19.28 5.70
C ILE A 12 -10.14 18.24 6.80
N SER A 13 -10.49 18.65 8.02
CA SER A 13 -10.48 17.73 9.14
C SER A 13 -11.39 16.53 8.93
N MET A 14 -12.51 16.72 8.23
CA MET A 14 -13.41 15.62 7.97
C MET A 14 -12.87 14.64 6.93
N LYS A 15 -11.86 15.05 6.17
CA LYS A 15 -11.28 14.20 5.15
C LYS A 15 -10.08 13.41 5.67
N ILE A 16 -9.57 13.78 6.83
CA ILE A 16 -8.41 13.10 7.37
C ILE A 16 -8.91 12.14 8.43
N THR A 17 -9.03 10.87 8.07
CA THR A 17 -9.54 9.87 9.00
C THR A 17 -8.43 9.13 9.74
N ASN A 18 -7.22 9.15 9.19
CA ASN A 18 -6.07 8.46 9.79
C ASN A 18 -6.34 6.97 9.96
N GLN A 19 -7.16 6.41 9.08
CA GLN A 19 -7.46 5.00 9.12
C GLN A 19 -6.67 4.28 8.06
N LEU A 20 -6.27 3.05 8.37
CA LEU A 20 -5.50 2.26 7.44
C LEU A 20 -6.43 1.32 6.68
N PRO A 21 -6.23 1.16 5.38
CA PRO A 21 -7.10 0.29 4.59
C PRO A 21 -6.85 -1.18 4.91
N LYS A 22 -7.81 -1.99 4.55
CA LYS A 22 -7.72 -3.43 4.75
C LYS A 22 -7.98 -4.13 3.44
N VAL A 23 -7.34 -5.28 3.27
CA VAL A 23 -7.51 -6.10 2.08
C VAL A 23 -7.86 -7.51 2.55
N ILE A 24 -8.91 -8.07 1.97
CA ILE A 24 -9.30 -9.45 2.24
C ILE A 24 -8.60 -10.32 1.22
N ILE A 25 -7.70 -11.19 1.68
CA ILE A 25 -6.96 -12.07 0.81
C ILE A 25 -7.70 -13.40 0.64
N THR A 26 -8.19 -13.94 1.74
CA THR A 26 -9.06 -15.11 1.70
C THR A 26 -10.14 -14.92 2.76
N ASP A 27 -11.09 -15.85 2.81
CA ASP A 27 -12.13 -15.79 3.82
C ASP A 27 -11.57 -15.73 5.22
N GLU A 28 -10.36 -16.25 5.40
CA GLU A 28 -9.77 -16.35 6.72
C GLU A 28 -8.61 -15.41 6.95
N LEU A 29 -8.23 -14.61 5.95
CA LEU A 29 -7.08 -13.73 6.09
C LEU A 29 -7.39 -12.34 5.56
N MET A 30 -7.49 -11.41 6.48
CA MET A 30 -7.63 -10.00 6.14
C MET A 30 -6.41 -9.28 6.70
N VAL A 31 -5.81 -8.42 5.90
CA VAL A 31 -4.61 -7.71 6.33
C VAL A 31 -4.88 -6.22 6.37
N THR A 32 -4.18 -5.54 7.26
CA THR A 32 -4.22 -4.09 7.34
C THR A 32 -2.99 -3.56 6.63
N VAL A 33 -3.18 -2.61 5.73
CA VAL A 33 -2.11 -2.09 4.91
C VAL A 33 -1.59 -0.80 5.53
N ASN A 34 -0.29 -0.77 5.82
CA ASN A 34 0.33 0.42 6.38
C ASN A 34 0.68 1.37 5.25
N ASN A 35 -0.27 2.26 4.93
CA ASN A 35 -0.09 3.21 3.85
C ASN A 35 0.33 4.59 4.35
N ARG A 36 0.92 4.66 5.53
CA ARG A 36 1.38 5.93 6.06
C ARG A 36 2.52 6.47 5.23
N LYS A 37 2.56 7.77 5.14
CA LYS A 37 3.49 8.44 4.24
C LYS A 37 4.93 7.97 4.44
N ASN A 38 5.38 7.93 5.69
CA ASN A 38 6.78 7.57 5.92
C ASN A 38 7.09 6.14 5.51
N ASN A 39 6.11 5.23 5.71
CA ASN A 39 6.31 3.86 5.29
C ASN A 39 6.42 3.77 3.77
N ILE A 40 5.57 4.50 3.06
CA ILE A 40 5.59 4.49 1.61
C ILE A 40 6.90 5.07 1.08
N LEU A 41 7.39 6.15 1.70
CA LEU A 41 8.64 6.74 1.28
C LEU A 41 9.80 5.76 1.48
N ASN A 42 9.77 5.00 2.57
CA ASN A 42 10.81 4.01 2.80
C ASN A 42 10.76 2.90 1.76
N ILE A 43 9.55 2.48 1.36
CA ILE A 43 9.43 1.46 0.33
C ILE A 43 9.95 1.97 -1.00
N GLN A 44 9.67 3.23 -1.32
CA GLN A 44 10.16 3.81 -2.56
C GLN A 44 11.67 3.90 -2.58
N ALA A 45 12.28 4.25 -1.44
CA ALA A 45 13.73 4.27 -1.36
C ALA A 45 14.31 2.88 -1.55
N MET A 46 13.65 1.87 -0.99
CA MET A 46 14.09 0.49 -1.16
C MET A 46 13.98 0.07 -2.62
N ALA A 47 12.91 0.51 -3.30
CA ALA A 47 12.74 0.17 -4.70
C ALA A 47 13.86 0.74 -5.56
N GLN A 48 14.29 1.96 -5.25
CA GLN A 48 15.40 2.56 -5.99
C GLN A 48 16.69 1.78 -5.79
N GLU A 49 16.94 1.32 -4.56
CA GLU A 49 18.11 0.50 -4.31
C GLU A 49 18.03 -0.81 -5.06
N PHE A 50 16.84 -1.40 -5.09
CA PHE A 50 16.64 -2.65 -5.80
C PHE A 50 16.99 -2.50 -7.28
N GLU A 51 16.51 -1.43 -7.91
CA GLU A 51 16.78 -1.22 -9.32
C GLU A 51 18.26 -1.02 -9.58
N LYS A 52 18.94 -0.31 -8.68
CA LYS A 52 20.35 -0.10 -8.86
C LYS A 52 21.16 -1.39 -8.77
N LYS A 53 20.79 -2.24 -7.82
CA LYS A 53 21.58 -3.43 -7.55
C LYS A 53 21.11 -4.66 -8.28
N LYS A 54 19.92 -4.57 -8.91
CA LYS A 54 19.34 -5.70 -9.66
C LYS A 54 19.23 -6.93 -8.79
N GLU A 55 18.71 -6.70 -7.59
CA GLU A 55 18.57 -7.80 -6.65
C GLU A 55 17.39 -8.68 -7.02
N ASP A 56 17.24 -9.77 -6.28
CA ASP A 56 16.17 -10.73 -6.48
C ASP A 56 14.80 -10.08 -6.36
N GLU A 57 14.03 -10.12 -7.43
CA GLU A 57 12.70 -9.51 -7.45
C GLU A 57 11.79 -10.10 -6.40
N MET A 58 11.85 -11.43 -6.21
CA MET A 58 10.98 -12.07 -5.23
C MET A 58 11.34 -11.63 -3.82
N ALA A 59 12.63 -11.51 -3.53
CA ALA A 59 13.05 -11.03 -2.22
C ALA A 59 12.58 -9.61 -1.99
N PHE A 60 12.61 -8.79 -3.04
CA PHE A 60 12.13 -7.41 -2.95
C PHE A 60 10.63 -7.38 -2.64
N MET A 61 9.84 -8.22 -3.33
CA MET A 61 8.41 -8.25 -3.12
C MET A 61 8.07 -8.71 -1.70
N THR A 62 8.76 -9.74 -1.22
CA THR A 62 8.52 -10.22 0.14
C THR A 62 8.84 -9.13 1.16
N LYS A 63 9.94 -8.43 0.96
CA LYS A 63 10.30 -7.35 1.86
C LYS A 63 9.26 -6.23 1.82
N GLY A 64 8.79 -5.90 0.64
CA GLY A 64 7.76 -4.89 0.50
C GLY A 64 6.48 -5.29 1.21
N LEU A 65 6.09 -6.56 1.11
CA LEU A 65 4.92 -7.04 1.83
C LEU A 65 5.10 -6.89 3.33
N GLU A 66 6.28 -7.24 3.83
CA GLU A 66 6.52 -7.10 5.26
C GLU A 66 6.36 -5.66 5.72
N MET A 67 6.80 -4.72 4.90
CA MET A 67 6.66 -3.32 5.24
C MET A 67 5.21 -2.85 5.15
N LEU A 68 4.44 -3.44 4.26
CA LEU A 68 3.05 -3.01 4.06
C LEU A 68 2.08 -3.68 5.02
N VAL A 69 2.21 -4.97 5.26
CA VAL A 69 1.21 -5.70 6.05
C VAL A 69 1.80 -6.36 7.30
N GLY A 70 3.10 -6.26 7.49
CA GLY A 70 3.74 -6.81 8.70
C GLY A 70 4.25 -8.21 8.48
N ALA A 71 5.18 -8.60 9.34
CA ALA A 71 5.83 -9.91 9.20
C ALA A 71 4.87 -11.06 9.43
N SER A 72 3.94 -10.91 10.37
CA SER A 72 3.01 -11.99 10.68
C SER A 72 2.09 -12.29 9.50
N ALA A 73 1.50 -11.26 8.90
CA ALA A 73 0.63 -11.47 7.76
C ALA A 73 1.41 -11.99 6.57
N THR A 74 2.63 -11.48 6.37
CA THR A 74 3.47 -11.95 5.27
C THR A 74 3.79 -13.44 5.42
N ALA A 75 4.07 -13.87 6.66
CA ALA A 75 4.34 -15.30 6.88
C ALA A 75 3.14 -16.14 6.49
N LYS A 76 1.93 -15.69 6.80
CA LYS A 76 0.73 -16.43 6.43
C LYS A 76 0.57 -16.50 4.91
N ILE A 77 0.88 -15.40 4.23
CA ILE A 77 0.80 -15.39 2.78
C ILE A 77 1.82 -16.36 2.19
N GLU A 78 3.04 -16.38 2.75
CA GLU A 78 4.06 -17.29 2.26
C GLU A 78 3.66 -18.75 2.46
N GLU A 79 2.97 -19.05 3.56
CA GLU A 79 2.52 -20.41 3.81
C GLU A 79 1.50 -20.89 2.79
N MET A 80 0.78 -19.98 2.16
CA MET A 80 -0.20 -20.35 1.16
C MET A 80 0.45 -20.88 -0.11
N ASP A 81 1.71 -20.54 -0.32
CA ASP A 81 2.47 -21.01 -1.49
C ASP A 81 1.68 -20.80 -2.77
N LEU A 82 1.29 -19.56 -3.00
CA LEU A 82 0.44 -19.21 -4.13
C LEU A 82 1.20 -19.40 -5.46
N PRO A 83 0.47 -19.71 -6.54
CA PRO A 83 1.10 -19.64 -7.85
C PRO A 83 1.69 -18.24 -8.08
N LEU A 84 2.81 -18.20 -8.81
CA LEU A 84 3.53 -16.96 -8.97
C LEU A 84 2.66 -15.82 -9.51
N PRO A 85 1.83 -16.04 -10.55
CA PRO A 85 1.01 -14.92 -11.03
C PRO A 85 0.07 -14.39 -9.97
N GLU A 86 -0.46 -15.27 -9.10
CA GLU A 86 -1.35 -14.84 -8.05
C GLU A 86 -0.59 -14.09 -6.95
N TYR A 87 0.61 -14.54 -6.66
CA TYR A 87 1.43 -13.85 -5.68
C TYR A 87 1.76 -12.43 -6.15
N LYS A 88 2.11 -12.29 -7.43
CA LYS A 88 2.39 -10.97 -7.97
C LYS A 88 1.15 -10.08 -7.98
N MET A 89 0.01 -10.65 -8.32
CA MET A 89 -1.24 -9.91 -8.33
C MET A 89 -1.57 -9.42 -6.92
N LEU A 90 -1.37 -10.28 -5.93
CA LEU A 90 -1.62 -9.92 -4.54
C LEU A 90 -0.71 -8.77 -4.12
N TYR A 91 0.58 -8.86 -4.45
CA TYR A 91 1.51 -7.80 -4.11
C TYR A 91 1.11 -6.49 -4.77
N GLU A 92 0.75 -6.54 -6.05
CA GLU A 92 0.37 -5.34 -6.78
C GLU A 92 -0.91 -4.73 -6.24
N THR A 93 -1.85 -5.58 -5.84
CA THR A 93 -3.09 -5.10 -5.26
C THR A 93 -2.82 -4.37 -3.95
N ILE A 94 -2.02 -4.97 -3.09
CA ILE A 94 -1.71 -4.35 -1.80
C ILE A 94 -0.96 -3.04 -2.01
N MET A 95 0.01 -3.04 -2.94
CA MET A 95 0.74 -1.83 -3.23
C MET A 95 -0.18 -0.76 -3.80
N GLY A 96 -1.10 -1.14 -4.69
CA GLY A 96 -2.06 -0.18 -5.24
C GLY A 96 -2.95 0.43 -4.17
N VAL A 97 -3.39 -0.39 -3.22
CA VAL A 97 -4.18 0.12 -2.11
C VAL A 97 -3.34 1.10 -1.29
N ALA A 98 -2.06 0.76 -1.08
CA ALA A 98 -1.19 1.59 -0.25
C ALA A 98 -0.96 2.96 -0.87
N ILE A 99 -0.78 3.03 -2.18
CA ILE A 99 -0.50 4.31 -2.82
C ILE A 99 -1.75 4.98 -3.37
N GLY A 100 -2.91 4.36 -3.18
CA GLY A 100 -4.16 5.01 -3.50
C GLY A 100 -4.62 4.87 -4.94
N THR A 101 -4.02 3.97 -5.72
CA THR A 101 -4.38 3.83 -7.14
C THR A 101 -5.35 2.67 -7.40
N TYR A 102 -5.50 1.76 -6.46
CA TYR A 102 -6.28 0.57 -6.72
C TYR A 102 -7.73 0.90 -7.10
N GLY A 103 -8.37 1.73 -6.33
CA GLY A 103 -9.76 2.06 -6.59
C GLY A 103 -9.95 2.77 -7.91
N GLU A 104 -8.98 3.57 -8.28
CA GLU A 104 -9.07 4.30 -9.54
C GLU A 104 -9.03 3.38 -10.72
N GLU A 105 -8.22 2.34 -10.63
CA GLU A 105 -8.11 1.41 -11.73
C GLU A 105 -9.31 0.51 -11.84
N GLN A 106 -9.97 0.29 -10.73
CA GLN A 106 -11.10 -0.60 -10.74
C GLN A 106 -12.40 0.10 -11.02
N THR A 107 -12.35 1.35 -11.09
CA THR A 107 -13.50 2.04 -11.30
C THR A 107 -14.26 1.67 -12.36
N PRO A 108 -14.88 1.50 -12.41
CA PRO A 108 -15.52 1.12 -13.22
C PRO A 108 -16.20 1.12 -13.89
N SER A 109 -16.10 1.04 -14.33
CA SER A 109 -16.58 0.76 -15.26
C SER A 109 -17.65 -0.01 -15.01
N ARG A 110 -18.13 -0.19 -14.17
CA ARG A 110 -19.16 -0.98 -14.00
C ARG A 110 -20.29 -0.33 -13.91
#